data_6cd71cb60a106a89f4096b8164af49fb
#
_entry.id   6cd71cb60a106a89f4096b8164af49fb
#
_cell.length_a   1.000
_cell.length_b   1.000
_cell.length_c   1.000
_cell.angle_alpha   90.00
_cell.angle_beta   90.00
_cell.angle_gamma   90.00
#
_symmetry.space_group_name_H-M   'P 1'
#
loop_
_entity.id
_entity.type
_entity.pdbx_description
1 polymer ?
#
loop_
_entity_poly.entity_id
_entity_poly.type
_entity_poly.pdbx_seq_one_letter_code
_entity_poly.pdbx_strand_id
1 'polypeptide(L)'
;MNIVVLGGRLTNDPETNTTTTGKSVVRTAVAVRRTDEVTDFVDIELWGKNAENISHICKKGDYILVRGEWRKDSFTGRDGQKKTKQYCVVNIFEKAGKTDSSRDADTGYVQDADFADNEFADIMQEDENLPF
;
A
#
# COMPACT_ATOMS: atom_id res chain seq x y z
N MET A 1 -5.79 8.91 -18.46
CA MET A 1 -5.10 7.84 -17.72
C MET A 1 -4.89 8.29 -16.27
N ASN A 2 -5.16 7.41 -15.33
CA ASN A 2 -5.08 7.77 -13.92
C ASN A 2 -4.42 6.62 -13.18
N ILE A 3 -3.13 6.73 -12.97
CA ILE A 3 -2.35 5.68 -12.32
C ILE A 3 -1.43 6.31 -11.29
N VAL A 4 -1.46 5.74 -10.10
CA VAL A 4 -0.59 6.18 -9.03
C VAL A 4 0.12 4.95 -8.48
N VAL A 5 1.41 5.06 -8.27
CA VAL A 5 2.19 4.00 -7.65
C VAL A 5 2.88 4.61 -6.44
N LEU A 6 2.67 4.00 -5.28
CA LEU A 6 3.23 4.50 -4.05
C LEU A 6 3.92 3.39 -3.28
N GLY A 7 4.98 3.73 -2.62
CA GLY A 7 5.66 2.81 -1.73
C GLY A 7 5.84 3.47 -0.38
N GLY A 8 5.45 2.81 0.67
CA GLY A 8 5.59 3.40 2.00
C GLY A 8 5.19 2.42 3.08
N ARG A 9 5.27 2.87 4.32
CA ARG A 9 4.92 2.03 5.45
C ARG A 9 3.53 2.34 5.93
N LEU A 10 2.81 1.30 6.32
CA LEU A 10 1.48 1.49 6.85
C LEU A 10 1.54 2.25 8.17
N THR A 11 0.64 3.18 8.35
CA THR A 11 0.65 4.01 9.55
C THR A 11 -0.12 3.39 10.70
N ASN A 12 -0.94 2.38 10.42
CA ASN A 12 -1.68 1.69 11.45
C ASN A 12 -2.02 0.29 10.93
N ASP A 13 -2.55 -0.55 11.80
CA ASP A 13 -2.96 -1.88 11.38
C ASP A 13 -4.20 -1.73 10.51
N PRO A 14 -4.20 -2.28 9.31
CA PRO A 14 -5.37 -2.14 8.44
C PRO A 14 -6.54 -2.97 8.97
N GLU A 15 -7.66 -2.33 9.16
CA GLU A 15 -8.83 -3.00 9.67
C GLU A 15 -9.94 -2.97 8.65
N THR A 16 -10.56 -4.11 8.45
CA THR A 16 -11.63 -4.23 7.48
C THR A 16 -12.95 -3.80 8.08
N ASN A 17 -13.65 -2.93 7.39
CA ASN A 17 -14.99 -2.52 7.77
C ASN A 17 -15.93 -2.96 6.67
N THR A 18 -17.19 -3.12 7.03
CA THR A 18 -18.20 -3.52 6.05
C THR A 18 -19.12 -2.34 5.82
N THR A 19 -19.35 -2.00 4.56
CA THR A 19 -20.25 -0.90 4.24
C THR A 19 -21.69 -1.37 4.37
N THR A 20 -22.64 -0.45 4.28
CA THR A 20 -24.04 -0.79 4.39
C THR A 20 -24.49 -1.73 3.28
N THR A 21 -23.78 -1.74 2.16
CA THR A 21 -24.13 -2.65 1.07
C THR A 21 -23.39 -3.98 1.19
N GLY A 22 -22.66 -4.19 2.26
CA GLY A 22 -21.99 -5.47 2.48
C GLY A 22 -20.61 -5.61 1.89
N LYS A 23 -20.00 -4.52 1.44
CA LYS A 23 -18.67 -4.62 0.85
C LYS A 23 -17.60 -4.34 1.88
N SER A 24 -16.50 -5.06 1.77
CA SER A 24 -15.36 -4.86 2.65
C SER A 24 -14.54 -3.68 2.18
N VAL A 25 -14.09 -2.85 3.10
CA VAL A 25 -13.24 -1.72 2.78
C VAL A 25 -12.23 -1.50 3.89
N VAL A 26 -11.02 -1.13 3.49
CA VAL A 26 -9.97 -0.72 4.42
C VAL A 26 -9.58 0.69 4.03
N ARG A 27 -9.58 1.60 4.99
CA ARG A 27 -9.10 2.96 4.79
C ARG A 27 -7.94 3.17 5.72
N THR A 28 -6.80 3.49 5.16
CA THR A 28 -5.60 3.67 5.96
C THR A 28 -4.71 4.66 5.23
N ALA A 29 -3.51 4.81 5.70
CA ALA A 29 -2.55 5.72 5.07
C ALA A 29 -1.20 5.08 5.02
N VAL A 30 -0.40 5.47 4.05
CA VAL A 30 0.98 5.03 3.95
C VAL A 30 1.88 6.24 4.14
N ALA A 31 2.97 6.02 4.84
CA ALA A 31 3.97 7.06 5.06
C ALA A 31 4.99 6.95 3.95
N VAL A 32 4.98 7.92 3.06
CA VAL A 32 5.85 7.93 1.90
C VAL A 32 6.95 8.94 2.14
N ARG A 33 8.19 8.49 2.08
CA ARG A 33 9.29 9.39 2.36
C ARG A 33 9.51 10.32 1.19
N ARG A 34 9.54 11.61 1.46
CA ARG A 34 9.83 12.60 0.44
C ARG A 34 11.29 12.97 0.49
N THR A 35 11.80 13.22 1.67
CA THR A 35 13.23 13.49 1.87
C THR A 35 13.61 12.82 3.18
N ASP A 36 14.86 12.93 3.57
CA ASP A 36 15.27 12.34 4.84
C ASP A 36 14.52 12.92 6.02
N GLU A 37 14.04 14.13 5.89
CA GLU A 37 13.36 14.80 6.98
C GLU A 37 11.85 14.97 6.81
N VAL A 38 11.32 14.71 5.65
CA VAL A 38 9.92 14.95 5.38
C VAL A 38 9.23 13.70 4.89
N THR A 39 8.12 13.38 5.50
CA THR A 39 7.33 12.22 5.13
C THR A 39 5.91 12.69 4.80
N ASP A 40 5.37 12.21 3.72
CA ASP A 40 4.01 12.52 3.36
C ASP A 40 3.13 11.35 3.75
N PHE A 41 1.95 11.64 4.29
CA PHE A 41 1.01 10.60 4.67
C PHE A 41 -0.10 10.61 3.62
N VAL A 42 -0.18 9.54 2.87
CA VAL A 42 -1.10 9.46 1.75
C VAL A 42 -2.22 8.49 2.08
N ASP A 43 -3.46 8.95 1.99
CA ASP A 43 -4.59 8.11 2.29
C ASP A 43 -4.84 7.11 1.17
N ILE A 44 -5.12 5.87 1.52
CA ILE A 44 -5.42 4.85 0.53
C ILE A 44 -6.67 4.10 0.94
N GLU A 45 -7.37 3.57 -0.05
CA GLU A 45 -8.57 2.78 0.17
C GLU A 45 -8.46 1.47 -0.58
N LEU A 46 -8.81 0.38 0.08
CA LEU A 46 -8.82 -0.93 -0.55
C LEU A 46 -10.20 -1.52 -0.40
N TRP A 47 -10.71 -2.15 -1.44
CA TRP A 47 -12.05 -2.72 -1.44
C TRP A 47 -12.02 -4.21 -1.73
N GLY A 48 -13.03 -4.93 -1.21
CA GLY A 48 -13.25 -6.33 -1.52
C GLY A 48 -12.10 -7.22 -1.10
N LYS A 49 -11.61 -8.02 -2.03
CA LYS A 49 -10.54 -8.94 -1.74
C LYS A 49 -9.27 -8.24 -1.30
N ASN A 50 -8.96 -7.11 -1.89
CA ASN A 50 -7.77 -6.36 -1.49
C ASN A 50 -7.89 -5.92 -0.04
N ALA A 51 -9.07 -5.51 0.39
CA ALA A 51 -9.28 -5.08 1.76
C ALA A 51 -9.08 -6.27 2.71
N GLU A 52 -9.64 -7.41 2.38
CA GLU A 52 -9.49 -8.58 3.21
C GLU A 52 -8.05 -9.06 3.25
N ASN A 53 -7.39 -9.07 2.12
CA ASN A 53 -6.02 -9.52 2.07
C ASN A 53 -5.07 -8.65 2.87
N ILE A 54 -5.18 -7.34 2.72
CA ILE A 54 -4.25 -6.46 3.40
C ILE A 54 -4.42 -6.56 4.91
N SER A 55 -5.64 -6.75 5.38
CA SER A 55 -5.88 -6.84 6.80
C SER A 55 -5.33 -8.14 7.39
N HIS A 56 -5.19 -9.18 6.56
CA HIS A 56 -4.63 -10.43 7.03
C HIS A 56 -3.11 -10.49 6.96
N ILE A 57 -2.51 -9.88 5.98
CA ILE A 57 -1.09 -10.06 5.76
C ILE A 57 -0.22 -8.88 6.13
N CYS A 58 -0.80 -7.73 6.41
CA CYS A 58 -0.01 -6.53 6.71
C CYS A 58 -0.34 -5.95 8.06
N LYS A 59 0.63 -5.30 8.67
CA LYS A 59 0.46 -4.66 9.95
C LYS A 59 1.11 -3.29 9.92
N LYS A 60 0.84 -2.50 10.93
CA LYS A 60 1.46 -1.19 11.06
C LYS A 60 2.96 -1.32 10.91
N GLY A 61 3.53 -0.45 10.13
CA GLY A 61 4.97 -0.43 9.91
C GLY A 61 5.46 -1.26 8.73
N ASP A 62 4.61 -2.14 8.20
CA ASP A 62 5.01 -2.93 7.06
C ASP A 62 5.14 -2.04 5.83
N TYR A 63 6.13 -2.32 5.00
CA TYR A 63 6.33 -1.56 3.78
C TYR A 63 5.54 -2.22 2.68
N ILE A 64 4.71 -1.45 2.01
CA ILE A 64 3.90 -1.97 0.92
C ILE A 64 4.05 -1.11 -0.31
N LEU A 65 3.80 -1.72 -1.45
CA LEU A 65 3.75 -1.03 -2.71
C LEU A 65 2.33 -1.12 -3.18
N VAL A 66 1.75 0.00 -3.58
CA VAL A 66 0.38 0.01 -4.07
C VAL A 66 0.33 0.67 -5.44
N ARG A 67 -0.60 0.22 -6.25
CA ARG A 67 -0.85 0.82 -7.53
C ARG A 67 -2.36 1.00 -7.60
N GLY A 68 -2.79 2.16 -7.99
CA GLY A 68 -4.22 2.44 -8.05
C GLY A 68 -4.54 3.70 -8.78
N GLU A 69 -5.67 4.28 -8.46
CA GLU A 69 -6.16 5.48 -9.10
C GLU A 69 -6.29 6.59 -8.08
N TRP A 70 -5.99 7.79 -8.48
CA TRP A 70 -6.16 8.94 -7.59
C TRP A 70 -7.59 9.42 -7.68
N ARG A 71 -8.20 9.65 -6.53
CA ARG A 71 -9.56 10.13 -6.47
C ARG A 71 -9.61 11.43 -5.70
N LYS A 72 -10.52 12.28 -6.12
CA LYS A 72 -10.71 13.54 -5.46
C LYS A 72 -12.22 13.75 -5.33
N ASP A 73 -12.72 13.70 -4.11
CA ASP A 73 -14.14 13.85 -3.87
C ASP A 73 -14.40 15.17 -3.17
N SER A 74 -15.48 15.82 -3.54
CA SER A 74 -15.88 17.06 -2.88
C SER A 74 -17.16 16.80 -2.11
N PHE A 75 -17.25 17.35 -0.93
CA PHE A 75 -18.43 17.19 -0.13
C PHE A 75 -18.63 18.44 0.74
N THR A 76 -19.83 18.61 1.26
CA THR A 76 -20.13 19.74 2.12
C THR A 76 -20.05 19.27 3.56
N GLY A 77 -19.20 19.92 4.33
CA GLY A 77 -19.03 19.57 5.74
C GLY A 77 -20.21 20.04 6.58
N ARG A 78 -20.18 19.66 7.84
CA ARG A 78 -21.27 20.05 8.74
C ARG A 78 -21.36 21.54 8.92
N ASP A 79 -20.25 22.24 8.75
CA ASP A 79 -20.22 23.68 8.89
C ASP A 79 -20.68 24.38 7.62
N GLY A 80 -21.14 23.63 6.62
CA GLY A 80 -21.61 24.22 5.37
C GLY A 80 -20.53 24.53 4.38
N GLN A 81 -19.28 24.27 4.72
CA GLN A 81 -18.19 24.59 3.81
C GLN A 81 -17.85 23.40 2.92
N LYS A 82 -17.43 23.71 1.71
CA LYS A 82 -17.09 22.68 0.78
C LYS A 82 -15.73 22.14 1.11
N LYS A 83 -15.59 20.85 1.21
CA LYS A 83 -14.31 20.21 1.52
C LYS A 83 -13.95 19.20 0.46
N THR A 84 -12.68 18.93 0.33
CA THR A 84 -12.17 18.00 -0.65
C THR A 84 -11.38 16.92 0.02
N LYS A 85 -11.58 15.69 -0.40
CA LYS A 85 -10.83 14.57 0.11
C LYS A 85 -10.10 13.94 -1.06
N GLN A 86 -8.81 13.71 -0.91
CA GLN A 86 -8.01 13.08 -1.95
C GLN A 86 -7.41 11.81 -1.42
N TYR A 87 -7.40 10.77 -2.21
CA TYR A 87 -6.90 9.47 -1.77
C TYR A 87 -6.66 8.57 -2.98
N CYS A 88 -5.97 7.48 -2.75
CA CYS A 88 -5.68 6.52 -3.79
C CYS A 88 -6.55 5.29 -3.57
N VAL A 89 -7.31 4.89 -4.58
CA VAL A 89 -8.05 3.64 -4.54
C VAL A 89 -7.14 2.57 -5.12
N VAL A 90 -6.79 1.61 -4.29
CA VAL A 90 -5.78 0.61 -4.64
C VAL A 90 -6.36 -0.49 -5.51
N ASN A 91 -5.72 -0.75 -6.64
CA ASN A 91 -6.11 -1.85 -7.50
C ASN A 91 -5.30 -3.09 -7.18
N ILE A 92 -4.03 -2.90 -6.82
CA ILE A 92 -3.19 -4.03 -6.49
C ILE A 92 -2.16 -3.57 -5.48
N PHE A 93 -1.80 -4.41 -4.55
CA PHE A 93 -0.76 -4.08 -3.59
C PHE A 93 0.13 -5.28 -3.35
N GLU A 94 1.33 -5.01 -2.90
CA GLU A 94 2.26 -6.06 -2.55
C GLU A 94 2.98 -5.65 -1.28
N LYS A 95 3.18 -6.61 -0.39
CA LYS A 95 3.95 -6.37 0.80
C LYS A 95 5.41 -6.54 0.42
N ALA A 96 6.18 -5.51 0.62
CA ALA A 96 7.58 -5.53 0.21
C ALA A 96 8.46 -6.11 1.29
N GLY A 97 9.30 -7.01 0.94
CA GLY A 97 10.26 -7.58 1.87
C GLY A 97 9.64 -8.55 2.84
N LYS A 98 10.50 -9.16 3.67
CA LYS A 98 10.04 -10.05 4.64
C LYS A 98 10.09 -9.35 5.86
N THR A 99 9.36 -9.63 6.66
CA THR A 99 9.40 -8.94 7.86
C THR A 99 10.25 -9.60 8.79
N ASP A 100 10.69 -10.02 9.02
CA ASP A 100 11.29 -10.50 9.81
C ASP A 100 12.26 -10.37 10.16
N SER A 101 12.09 -10.60 10.16
CA SER A 101 12.71 -10.48 10.44
C SER A 101 13.67 -10.50 10.55
N SER A 102 13.75 -10.84 10.34
CA SER A 102 14.49 -10.85 10.33
C SER A 102 15.34 -10.46 10.05
N ARG A 103 15.40 -10.27 9.75
CA ARG A 103 16.07 -9.90 9.38
C ARG A 103 16.67 -9.38 9.29
N ASP A 104 16.47 -9.41 9.35
CA ASP A 104 16.92 -9.03 9.12
C ASP A 104 17.45 -8.75 8.69
N ALA A 105 17.42 -8.79 8.65
CA ALA A 105 17.68 -8.53 8.15
C ALA A 105 18.27 -8.40 7.40
N ASP A 106 18.25 -8.52 7.15
CA ASP A 106 18.67 -8.48 6.47
C ASP A 106 18.78 -8.30 5.63
N THR A 107 18.54 -8.29 5.39
CA THR A 107 18.52 -8.24 4.63
C THR A 107 18.36 -8.04 3.90
N GLY A 108 18.30 -7.98 3.65
CA GLY A 108 17.93 -7.82 3.04
C GLY A 108 17.79 -7.80 2.09
N TYR A 109 17.71 -7.85 1.77
CA TYR A 109 17.45 -7.98 0.96
C TYR A 109 17.52 -8.46 0.36
N VAL A 110 17.41 -8.68 0.22
CA VAL A 110 17.25 -9.40 -0.23
C VAL A 110 17.38 -10.00 -0.65
N GLN A 111 17.41 -10.20 -0.50
CA GLN A 111 17.44 -10.75 -0.76
C GLN A 111 17.31 -11.34 -0.92
N ASP A 112 17.24 -11.34 -0.93
CA ASP A 112 17.07 -11.90 -1.09
C ASP A 112 17.01 -12.41 -1.40
N ALA A 113 17.01 -12.53 -1.46
CA ALA A 113 16.81 -12.97 -1.75
C ALA A 113 16.73 -13.70 -1.89
N ASP A 114 16.70 -13.94 -1.71
CA ASP A 114 16.45 -14.48 -1.93
C ASP A 114 15.90 -14.89 -2.17
N PHE A 115 15.61 -14.64 -2.31
CA PHE A 115 15.01 -14.78 -2.64
C PHE A 115 14.64 -15.17 -2.91
N ALA A 116 14.41 -15.26 -2.70
CA ALA A 116 14.15 -15.32 -3.12
C ALA A 116 14.46 -15.39 -3.58
N ASP A 117 14.65 -15.48 -3.36
CA ASP A 117 14.94 -15.30 -3.99
C ASP A 117 15.28 -15.41 -4.85
N ASN A 118 15.02 -15.90 -4.71
CA ASN A 118 15.27 -16.22 -5.72
C ASN A 118 14.17 -16.23 -6.63
N GLU A 119 13.17 -16.47 -6.29
CA GLU A 119 12.09 -16.43 -6.96
C GLU A 119 11.83 -15.09 -7.31
N PHE A 120 11.98 -14.20 -6.48
CA PHE A 120 11.74 -12.85 -6.77
C PHE A 120 12.74 -12.48 -7.82
N ALA A 121 13.90 -12.96 -7.73
CA ALA A 121 14.90 -12.66 -8.68
C ALA A 121 14.48 -13.21 -10.00
N ASP A 122 13.85 -14.31 -10.05
CA ASP A 122 13.43 -14.87 -11.28
C ASP A 122 12.41 -14.03 -11.89
N ILE A 123 11.48 -13.56 -11.18
CA ILE A 123 10.46 -12.70 -11.70
C ILE A 123 11.10 -11.49 -12.27
N MET A 124 12.05 -10.95 -11.61
CA MET A 124 12.67 -9.80 -12.10
C MET A 124 13.37 -10.09 -13.34
N GLN A 125 13.80 -11.26 -13.51
CA GLN A 125 14.44 -11.56 -14.62
C GLN A 125 13.65 -11.82 -15.70
N GLU A 126 12.73 -12.54 -15.60
CA GLU A 126 11.90 -12.83 -16.63
C GLU A 126 11.33 -11.74 -17.03
N ASP A 127 11.37 -10.88 -16.43
CA ASP A 127 10.78 -9.83 -16.74
C ASP A 127 11.63 -9.01 -17.02
N GLU A 128 12.56 -9.23 -17.08
CA GLU A 128 13.34 -8.51 -17.28
C GLU A 128 12.74 -8.02 -18.20
N ASN A 129 12.01 -8.51 -18.41
CA ASN A 129 11.24 -8.14 -19.18
C ASN A 129 10.30 -7.45 -18.48
N LEU A 130 10.30 -7.31 -17.43
CA LEU A 130 9.44 -6.78 -16.74
C LEU A 130 9.81 -5.61 -16.57
N PRO A 131 9.54 -5.01 -16.97
CA PRO A 131 9.85 -3.89 -16.95
C PRO A 131 9.73 -3.29 -15.79
N PHE A 132 10.00 -2.74 -15.44
CA PHE A 132 10.00 -2.16 -14.33
C PHE A 132 10.96 -1.53 -14.25
#